data_4acbafda46074f6555f928d74872dfb1
#
_entry.id   4acbafda46074f6555f928d74872dfb1
#
_cell.length_a   1.000
_cell.length_b   1.000
_cell.length_c   1.000
_cell.angle_alpha   90.00
_cell.angle_beta   90.00
_cell.angle_gamma   90.00
#
_symmetry.space_group_name_H-M   'P 1'
#
loop_
_entity.id
_entity.type
_entity.pdbx_description
1 polymer ?
#
loop_
_entity_poly.entity_id
_entity_poly.type
_entity_poly.pdbx_seq_one_letter_code
_entity_poly.pdbx_strand_id
1 'polypeptide(L)'
;MKILVCDNLEKKVIEKLSELGEVTNISDSKTKTEELISNIVDTDIVVIRSSTKINKDILQKANKLKIIARCGVGIDNIDIEEATNKEIYVTNSPNANIISVAELTIGLIISAARNIHTSNNSLKDKKWDRNKFLGTELYKKQLGLIGFGKAAKEVAKRLSLI
;
A
#
# COMPACT_ATOMS: atom_id res chain seq x y z
N MET A 1 22.32 11.33 -11.32
CA MET A 1 21.31 11.28 -10.27
C MET A 1 21.26 9.87 -9.72
N LYS A 2 21.35 9.71 -8.40
CA LYS A 2 21.32 8.39 -7.74
C LYS A 2 19.95 8.12 -7.16
N ILE A 3 19.37 6.97 -7.49
CA ILE A 3 18.04 6.55 -7.12
C ILE A 3 18.14 5.27 -6.29
N LEU A 4 17.67 5.30 -5.06
CA LEU A 4 17.63 4.15 -4.17
C LEU A 4 16.23 3.57 -4.12
N VAL A 5 16.05 2.32 -4.54
CA VAL A 5 14.78 1.58 -4.47
C VAL A 5 14.83 0.62 -3.28
N CYS A 6 13.96 0.86 -2.30
CA CYS A 6 13.98 0.08 -1.05
C CYS A 6 12.92 -1.00 -1.00
N ASP A 7 11.84 -0.89 -1.73
CA ASP A 7 10.72 -1.84 -1.69
C ASP A 7 10.48 -2.45 -3.07
N ASN A 8 9.90 -3.66 -3.10
CA ASN A 8 9.66 -4.40 -4.33
C ASN A 8 8.77 -3.61 -5.30
N LEU A 9 9.27 -3.40 -6.51
CA LEU A 9 8.61 -2.75 -7.62
C LEU A 9 8.62 -3.68 -8.84
N GLU A 10 7.68 -3.49 -9.75
CA GLU A 10 7.68 -4.21 -11.03
C GLU A 10 8.95 -3.88 -11.82
N LYS A 11 9.51 -4.88 -12.51
CA LYS A 11 10.73 -4.74 -13.33
C LYS A 11 10.67 -3.56 -14.30
N LYS A 12 9.52 -3.38 -14.96
CA LYS A 12 9.28 -2.27 -15.88
C LYS A 12 9.42 -0.88 -15.22
N VAL A 13 9.12 -0.77 -13.92
CA VAL A 13 9.29 0.49 -13.17
C VAL A 13 10.77 0.74 -12.92
N ILE A 14 11.52 -0.30 -12.53
CA ILE A 14 12.98 -0.21 -12.35
C ILE A 14 13.66 0.21 -13.65
N GLU A 15 13.29 -0.39 -14.78
CA GLU A 15 13.81 -0.02 -16.11
C GLU A 15 13.59 1.47 -16.42
N LYS A 16 12.38 1.98 -16.18
CA LYS A 16 12.09 3.40 -16.36
C LYS A 16 12.87 4.33 -15.40
N LEU A 17 13.08 3.90 -14.16
CA LEU A 17 13.90 4.66 -13.22
C LEU A 17 15.36 4.70 -13.67
N SER A 18 15.86 3.63 -14.30
CA SER A 18 17.22 3.55 -14.83
C SER A 18 17.47 4.48 -16.02
N GLU A 19 16.41 4.90 -16.73
CA GLU A 19 16.50 5.94 -17.76
C GLU A 19 16.77 7.35 -17.16
N LEU A 20 16.40 7.54 -15.87
CA LEU A 20 16.55 8.82 -15.17
C LEU A 20 17.88 8.93 -14.41
N GLY A 21 18.52 7.82 -14.07
CA GLY A 21 19.76 7.82 -13.33
C GLY A 21 20.25 6.45 -12.90
N GLU A 22 21.29 6.42 -12.08
CA GLU A 22 21.85 5.23 -11.50
C GLU A 22 20.91 4.67 -10.42
N VAL A 23 20.40 3.45 -10.60
CA VAL A 23 19.47 2.81 -9.68
C VAL A 23 20.18 1.75 -8.84
N THR A 24 20.14 1.92 -7.51
CA THR A 24 20.48 0.89 -6.55
C THR A 24 19.19 0.29 -6.00
N ASN A 25 18.99 -1.01 -6.17
CA ASN A 25 17.81 -1.72 -5.67
C ASN A 25 18.17 -2.65 -4.52
N ILE A 26 17.63 -2.37 -3.33
CA ILE A 26 17.83 -3.13 -2.10
C ILE A 26 16.55 -3.85 -1.62
N SER A 27 15.55 -3.97 -2.48
CA SER A 27 14.22 -4.51 -2.09
C SER A 27 14.29 -5.93 -1.52
N ASP A 28 15.19 -6.75 -2.03
CA ASP A 28 15.34 -8.17 -1.67
C ASP A 28 16.50 -8.42 -0.68
N SER A 29 17.13 -7.34 -0.17
CA SER A 29 18.24 -7.45 0.75
C SER A 29 17.81 -7.99 2.12
N LYS A 30 18.61 -8.89 2.68
CA LYS A 30 18.46 -9.39 4.06
C LYS A 30 18.90 -8.37 5.10
N THR A 31 19.80 -7.45 4.72
CA THR A 31 20.37 -6.36 5.54
C THR A 31 19.83 -5.00 5.11
N LYS A 32 18.55 -4.97 4.71
CA LYS A 32 17.90 -3.81 4.10
C LYS A 32 18.06 -2.51 4.89
N THR A 33 17.95 -2.56 6.21
CA THR A 33 18.08 -1.36 7.06
C THR A 33 19.51 -0.81 7.03
N GLU A 34 20.51 -1.67 7.06
CA GLU A 34 21.93 -1.27 7.03
C GLU A 34 22.28 -0.72 5.65
N GLU A 35 21.81 -1.37 4.60
CA GLU A 35 21.98 -0.89 3.21
C GLU A 35 21.24 0.42 2.94
N LEU A 36 20.05 0.62 3.50
CA LEU A 36 19.36 1.88 3.44
C LEU A 36 20.20 2.99 4.08
N ILE A 37 20.71 2.75 5.29
CA ILE A 37 21.52 3.72 6.01
C ILE A 37 22.81 4.05 5.26
N SER A 38 23.47 3.08 4.66
CA SER A 38 24.71 3.30 3.92
C SER A 38 24.50 4.04 2.59
N ASN A 39 23.44 3.71 1.86
CA ASN A 39 23.18 4.29 0.54
C ASN A 39 22.52 5.68 0.62
N ILE A 40 21.69 5.94 1.66
CA ILE A 40 20.91 7.19 1.76
C ILE A 40 21.80 8.44 1.80
N VAL A 41 23.03 8.30 2.28
CA VAL A 41 24.01 9.40 2.42
C VAL A 41 24.28 10.10 1.09
N ASP A 42 24.34 9.35 -0.01
CA ASP A 42 24.71 9.87 -1.34
C ASP A 42 23.58 9.69 -2.39
N THR A 43 22.36 9.51 -1.91
CA THR A 43 21.16 9.30 -2.73
C THR A 43 20.45 10.63 -3.00
N ASP A 44 20.04 10.86 -4.24
CA ASP A 44 19.22 12.02 -4.64
C ASP A 44 17.71 11.74 -4.49
N ILE A 45 17.26 10.51 -4.81
CA ILE A 45 15.86 10.09 -4.77
C ILE A 45 15.75 8.73 -4.09
N VAL A 46 14.89 8.60 -3.09
CA VAL A 46 14.52 7.32 -2.52
C VAL A 46 13.10 6.92 -2.94
N VAL A 47 12.95 5.69 -3.40
CA VAL A 47 11.64 5.12 -3.79
C VAL A 47 11.27 4.02 -2.83
N ILE A 48 10.12 4.18 -2.16
CA ILE A 48 9.63 3.27 -1.12
C ILE A 48 8.16 2.90 -1.33
N ARG A 49 7.73 1.87 -0.60
CA ARG A 49 6.31 1.54 -0.38
C ARG A 49 6.01 1.59 1.12
N SER A 50 5.24 0.63 1.62
CA SER A 50 4.81 0.60 3.03
C SER A 50 5.78 -0.12 3.97
N SER A 51 6.68 -0.95 3.46
CA SER A 51 7.55 -1.78 4.32
C SER A 51 8.81 -1.04 4.78
N THR A 52 9.24 -0.02 4.06
CA THR A 52 10.39 0.81 4.45
C THR A 52 9.91 2.04 5.23
N LYS A 53 10.53 2.28 6.38
CA LYS A 53 10.31 3.49 7.18
C LYS A 53 11.45 4.47 6.96
N ILE A 54 11.11 5.73 6.69
CA ILE A 54 12.05 6.86 6.60
C ILE A 54 11.79 7.76 7.80
N ASN A 55 12.44 7.42 8.90
CA ASN A 55 12.35 8.16 10.15
C ASN A 55 13.39 9.29 10.22
N LYS A 56 13.35 10.07 11.30
CA LYS A 56 14.27 11.17 11.58
C LYS A 56 15.75 10.75 11.49
N ASP A 57 16.11 9.62 12.08
CA ASP A 57 17.52 9.15 12.13
C ASP A 57 18.06 8.85 10.72
N ILE A 58 17.22 8.33 9.83
CA ILE A 58 17.57 8.09 8.42
C ILE A 58 17.70 9.42 7.68
N LEU A 59 16.74 10.32 7.88
CA LEU A 59 16.75 11.63 7.24
C LEU A 59 17.95 12.48 7.65
N GLN A 60 18.39 12.40 8.90
CA GLN A 60 19.58 13.11 9.37
C GLN A 60 20.86 12.70 8.64
N LYS A 61 20.92 11.45 8.15
CA LYS A 61 22.06 10.94 7.37
C LYS A 61 21.94 11.25 5.87
N ALA A 62 20.78 11.66 5.41
CA ALA A 62 20.49 11.95 4.00
C ALA A 62 21.04 13.33 3.62
N ASN A 63 22.29 13.38 3.11
CA ASN A 63 22.97 14.65 2.80
C ASN A 63 22.58 15.26 1.46
N LYS A 64 22.16 14.43 0.49
CA LYS A 64 21.85 14.85 -0.88
C LYS A 64 20.40 14.60 -1.29
N LEU A 65 19.60 13.97 -0.41
CA LEU A 65 18.26 13.57 -0.70
C LEU A 65 17.36 14.76 -1.02
N LYS A 66 16.72 14.72 -2.15
CA LYS A 66 15.79 15.76 -2.63
C LYS A 66 14.36 15.30 -2.66
N ILE A 67 14.14 14.00 -2.95
CA ILE A 67 12.80 13.45 -3.16
C ILE A 67 12.66 12.10 -2.45
N ILE A 68 11.55 11.95 -1.73
CA ILE A 68 11.04 10.67 -1.26
C ILE A 68 9.79 10.34 -2.09
N ALA A 69 9.90 9.36 -2.97
CA ALA A 69 8.79 8.90 -3.81
C ALA A 69 8.12 7.67 -3.17
N ARG A 70 6.93 7.85 -2.60
CA ARG A 70 6.18 6.75 -1.99
C ARG A 70 5.19 6.16 -2.97
N CYS A 71 5.44 4.93 -3.45
CA CYS A 71 4.54 4.17 -4.32
C CYS A 71 3.35 3.60 -3.52
N GLY A 72 2.38 4.46 -3.22
CA GLY A 72 1.17 4.14 -2.46
C GLY A 72 0.47 5.39 -1.92
N VAL A 73 -0.62 5.21 -1.18
CA VAL A 73 -1.52 6.31 -0.75
C VAL A 73 -1.06 6.96 0.56
N GLY A 74 -0.83 6.16 1.60
CA GLY A 74 -0.44 6.66 2.92
C GLY A 74 1.00 7.18 2.93
N ILE A 75 1.34 8.01 3.91
CA ILE A 75 2.69 8.55 4.13
C ILE A 75 3.12 8.39 5.59
N ASP A 76 2.42 7.56 6.34
CA ASP A 76 2.60 7.29 7.76
C ASP A 76 3.96 6.64 8.12
N ASN A 77 4.64 6.09 7.13
CA ASN A 77 5.98 5.53 7.26
C ASN A 77 7.12 6.53 6.96
N ILE A 78 6.80 7.82 6.80
CA ILE A 78 7.77 8.89 6.52
C ILE A 78 7.63 9.98 7.59
N ASP A 79 8.74 10.43 8.14
CA ASP A 79 8.78 11.60 9.02
C ASP A 79 8.67 12.87 8.17
N ILE A 80 7.42 13.34 8.02
CA ILE A 80 7.11 14.50 7.17
C ILE A 80 7.68 15.79 7.74
N GLU A 81 7.69 15.95 9.06
CA GLU A 81 8.23 17.14 9.72
C GLU A 81 9.73 17.28 9.45
N GLU A 82 10.49 16.22 9.69
CA GLU A 82 11.92 16.22 9.42
C GLU A 82 12.24 16.35 7.92
N ALA A 83 11.45 15.71 7.04
CA ALA A 83 11.61 15.88 5.58
C ALA A 83 11.39 17.34 5.16
N THR A 84 10.37 18.00 5.72
CA THR A 84 10.09 19.42 5.46
C THR A 84 11.21 20.32 5.97
N ASN A 85 11.71 20.09 7.18
CA ASN A 85 12.81 20.84 7.76
C ASN A 85 14.10 20.75 6.93
N LYS A 86 14.29 19.65 6.21
CA LYS A 86 15.41 19.41 5.29
C LYS A 86 15.12 19.79 3.82
N GLU A 87 13.97 20.40 3.56
CA GLU A 87 13.54 20.80 2.20
C GLU A 87 13.45 19.60 1.22
N ILE A 88 13.11 18.39 1.75
CA ILE A 88 12.95 17.18 0.96
C ILE A 88 11.50 17.06 0.52
N TYR A 89 11.28 16.96 -0.79
CA TYR A 89 9.93 16.74 -1.35
C TYR A 89 9.44 15.31 -1.09
N VAL A 90 8.24 15.18 -0.55
CA VAL A 90 7.57 13.88 -0.38
C VAL A 90 6.42 13.77 -1.36
N THR A 91 6.45 12.74 -2.21
CA THR A 91 5.39 12.47 -3.19
C THR A 91 4.74 11.12 -2.90
N ASN A 92 3.46 10.99 -3.23
CA ASN A 92 2.70 9.75 -3.10
C ASN A 92 1.79 9.51 -4.32
N SER A 93 1.10 8.36 -4.33
CA SER A 93 0.16 7.97 -5.38
C SER A 93 -1.28 7.91 -4.81
N PRO A 94 -1.95 9.06 -4.59
CA PRO A 94 -3.17 9.14 -3.76
C PRO A 94 -4.42 8.50 -4.38
N ASN A 95 -4.37 8.07 -5.64
CA ASN A 95 -5.50 7.48 -6.36
C ASN A 95 -5.24 6.05 -6.84
N ALA A 96 -4.03 5.52 -6.66
CA ALA A 96 -3.58 4.32 -7.36
C ALA A 96 -4.35 3.04 -6.99
N ASN A 97 -4.86 2.92 -5.75
CA ASN A 97 -5.52 1.70 -5.28
C ASN A 97 -6.99 1.88 -4.85
N ILE A 98 -7.58 3.05 -5.12
CA ILE A 98 -8.95 3.37 -4.65
C ILE A 98 -9.96 2.34 -5.12
N ILE A 99 -9.93 2.00 -6.40
CA ILE A 99 -10.85 1.05 -7.02
C ILE A 99 -10.62 -0.36 -6.46
N SER A 100 -9.36 -0.80 -6.41
CA SER A 100 -9.00 -2.13 -5.88
C SER A 100 -9.43 -2.30 -4.42
N VAL A 101 -9.25 -1.25 -3.59
CA VAL A 101 -9.71 -1.26 -2.19
C VAL A 101 -11.22 -1.32 -2.12
N ALA A 102 -11.94 -0.58 -2.95
CA ALA A 102 -13.40 -0.61 -2.97
C ALA A 102 -13.94 -1.99 -3.38
N GLU A 103 -13.38 -2.59 -4.41
CA GLU A 103 -13.78 -3.94 -4.88
C GLU A 103 -13.48 -5.02 -3.84
N LEU A 104 -12.30 -4.98 -3.23
CA LEU A 104 -11.95 -5.90 -2.14
C LEU A 104 -12.91 -5.74 -0.96
N THR A 105 -13.25 -4.52 -0.58
CA THR A 105 -14.19 -4.22 0.51
C THR A 105 -15.55 -4.84 0.23
N ILE A 106 -16.08 -4.68 -0.98
CA ILE A 106 -17.36 -5.27 -1.40
C ILE A 106 -17.28 -6.79 -1.38
N GLY A 107 -16.21 -7.36 -1.92
CA GLY A 107 -15.98 -8.81 -1.89
C GLY A 107 -15.96 -9.37 -0.47
N LEU A 108 -15.33 -8.68 0.47
CA LEU A 108 -15.29 -9.07 1.88
C LEU A 108 -16.67 -8.93 2.56
N ILE A 109 -17.43 -7.88 2.27
CA ILE A 109 -18.81 -7.69 2.78
C ILE A 109 -19.69 -8.86 2.33
N ILE A 110 -19.68 -9.19 1.03
CA ILE A 110 -20.46 -10.31 0.48
C ILE A 110 -19.97 -11.64 1.06
N SER A 111 -18.66 -11.84 1.14
CA SER A 111 -18.06 -13.06 1.70
C SER A 111 -18.46 -13.27 3.15
N ALA A 112 -18.46 -12.23 3.95
CA ALA A 112 -18.88 -12.28 5.36
C ALA A 112 -20.39 -12.54 5.49
N ALA A 113 -21.22 -11.78 4.75
CA ALA A 113 -22.66 -11.91 4.80
C ALA A 113 -23.17 -13.29 4.35
N ARG A 114 -22.48 -13.92 3.41
CA ARG A 114 -22.90 -15.20 2.80
C ARG A 114 -22.03 -16.40 3.25
N ASN A 115 -21.16 -16.23 4.25
CA ASN A 115 -20.29 -17.28 4.77
C ASN A 115 -19.41 -17.97 3.71
N ILE A 116 -18.99 -17.26 2.64
CA ILE A 116 -18.31 -17.85 1.49
C ILE A 116 -17.01 -18.55 1.91
N HIS A 117 -16.17 -17.87 2.70
CA HIS A 117 -14.89 -18.43 3.14
C HIS A 117 -15.06 -19.69 4.01
N THR A 118 -15.94 -19.63 5.00
CA THR A 118 -16.16 -20.71 5.96
C THR A 118 -16.83 -21.93 5.31
N SER A 119 -17.79 -21.73 4.42
CA SER A 119 -18.42 -22.80 3.65
C SER A 119 -17.44 -23.47 2.67
N ASN A 120 -16.59 -22.70 2.01
CA ASN A 120 -15.55 -23.25 1.15
C ASN A 120 -14.57 -24.16 1.93
N ASN A 121 -14.16 -23.76 3.14
CA ASN A 121 -13.28 -24.58 3.97
C ASN A 121 -13.98 -25.88 4.42
N SER A 122 -15.26 -25.82 4.80
CA SER A 122 -16.05 -27.01 5.13
C SER A 122 -16.14 -28.00 3.97
N LEU A 123 -16.34 -27.49 2.75
CA LEU A 123 -16.36 -28.34 1.54
C LEU A 123 -14.99 -28.96 1.25
N LYS A 124 -13.89 -28.23 1.45
CA LYS A 124 -12.53 -28.79 1.32
C LYS A 124 -12.27 -29.91 2.32
N ASP A 125 -12.85 -29.80 3.53
CA ASP A 125 -12.84 -30.84 4.55
C ASP A 125 -13.83 -31.98 4.25
N LYS A 126 -14.44 -32.03 3.05
CA LYS A 126 -15.44 -33.03 2.62
C LYS A 126 -16.70 -33.04 3.49
N LYS A 127 -17.06 -31.92 4.12
CA LYS A 127 -18.27 -31.75 4.92
C LYS A 127 -19.34 -31.00 4.13
N TRP A 128 -20.59 -31.47 4.23
CA TRP A 128 -21.75 -30.84 3.59
C TRP A 128 -22.71 -30.28 4.65
N ASP A 129 -22.27 -29.19 5.31
CA ASP A 129 -22.99 -28.59 6.45
C ASP A 129 -23.90 -27.44 5.99
N ARG A 130 -24.78 -27.71 5.05
CA ARG A 130 -25.62 -26.71 4.38
C ARG A 130 -26.33 -25.74 5.34
N ASN A 131 -26.92 -26.25 6.42
CA ASN A 131 -27.69 -25.45 7.37
C ASN A 131 -26.81 -24.57 8.27
N LYS A 132 -25.54 -24.89 8.41
CA LYS A 132 -24.58 -24.15 9.24
C LYS A 132 -24.15 -22.82 8.59
N PHE A 133 -24.28 -22.73 7.28
CA PHE A 133 -23.81 -21.58 6.50
C PHE A 133 -24.96 -20.76 5.91
N LEU A 134 -26.11 -20.72 6.60
CA LEU A 134 -27.17 -19.79 6.26
C LEU A 134 -26.66 -18.37 6.42
N GLY A 135 -26.60 -17.63 5.34
CA GLY A 135 -26.12 -16.25 5.30
C GLY A 135 -27.26 -15.24 5.38
N THR A 136 -26.89 -13.96 5.32
CA THR A 136 -27.81 -12.84 5.27
C THR A 136 -27.77 -12.21 3.89
N GLU A 137 -28.93 -11.90 3.31
CA GLU A 137 -29.03 -11.10 2.09
C GLU A 137 -28.72 -9.64 2.41
N LEU A 138 -28.02 -8.97 1.49
CA LEU A 138 -27.70 -7.54 1.62
C LEU A 138 -28.83 -6.64 1.13
N TYR A 139 -29.76 -7.18 0.37
CA TYR A 139 -30.90 -6.44 -0.18
C TYR A 139 -31.66 -5.69 0.92
N LYS A 140 -31.91 -4.41 0.72
CA LYS A 140 -32.56 -3.50 1.68
C LYS A 140 -31.84 -3.36 3.03
N LYS A 141 -30.57 -3.71 3.13
CA LYS A 141 -29.76 -3.44 4.33
C LYS A 141 -29.17 -2.05 4.27
N GLN A 142 -28.89 -1.49 5.44
CA GLN A 142 -28.21 -0.20 5.56
C GLN A 142 -26.71 -0.41 5.66
N LEU A 143 -25.95 0.38 4.89
CA LEU A 143 -24.49 0.45 4.95
C LEU A 143 -24.08 1.67 5.78
N GLY A 144 -23.40 1.43 6.91
CA GLY A 144 -22.73 2.48 7.67
C GLY A 144 -21.28 2.66 7.20
N LEU A 145 -20.88 3.90 6.95
CA LEU A 145 -19.51 4.26 6.57
C LEU A 145 -18.87 5.13 7.64
N ILE A 146 -17.80 4.64 8.27
CA ILE A 146 -16.99 5.43 9.21
C ILE A 146 -15.85 6.07 8.42
N GLY A 147 -15.99 7.38 8.14
CA GLY A 147 -15.17 8.11 7.18
C GLY A 147 -15.75 8.04 5.77
N PHE A 148 -15.69 9.16 5.03
CA PHE A 148 -16.25 9.27 3.67
C PHE A 148 -15.22 9.85 2.68
N GLY A 149 -14.02 9.23 2.69
CA GLY A 149 -12.94 9.52 1.75
C GLY A 149 -13.16 8.89 0.37
N LYS A 150 -12.12 8.95 -0.48
CA LYS A 150 -12.19 8.47 -1.87
C LYS A 150 -12.62 7.00 -2.00
N ALA A 151 -12.03 6.09 -1.22
CA ALA A 151 -12.38 4.68 -1.25
C ALA A 151 -13.81 4.42 -0.76
N ALA A 152 -14.24 5.06 0.34
CA ALA A 152 -15.59 4.92 0.87
C ALA A 152 -16.65 5.39 -0.13
N LYS A 153 -16.39 6.47 -0.87
CA LYS A 153 -17.28 6.94 -1.95
C LYS A 153 -17.44 5.90 -3.06
N GLU A 154 -16.34 5.23 -3.45
CA GLU A 154 -16.40 4.17 -4.46
C GLU A 154 -17.12 2.91 -3.97
N VAL A 155 -17.00 2.58 -2.68
CA VAL A 155 -17.80 1.51 -2.04
C VAL A 155 -19.28 1.88 -2.04
N ALA A 156 -19.63 3.09 -1.56
CA ALA A 156 -21.01 3.55 -1.53
C ALA A 156 -21.67 3.52 -2.91
N LYS A 157 -20.97 4.06 -3.91
CA LYS A 157 -21.46 4.09 -5.30
C LYS A 157 -21.80 2.70 -5.84
N ARG A 158 -20.99 1.69 -5.53
CA ARG A 158 -21.22 0.31 -6.02
C ARG A 158 -22.29 -0.42 -5.23
N LEU A 159 -22.30 -0.26 -3.91
CA LEU A 159 -23.28 -0.92 -3.05
C LEU A 159 -24.67 -0.29 -3.11
N SER A 160 -24.80 0.96 -3.57
CA SER A 160 -26.13 1.55 -3.84
C SER A 160 -26.89 0.89 -4.98
N LEU A 161 -26.25 0.00 -5.74
CA LEU A 161 -26.83 -0.75 -6.85
C LEU A 161 -27.22 -2.19 -6.47
N ILE A 162 -26.91 -2.62 -5.24
CA ILE A 162 -27.20 -3.94 -4.68
C ILE A 162 -28.25 -3.80 -3.59
#